data_b3be7a877cdbd74971431aa5996329e0
#
_entry.id   b3be7a877cdbd74971431aa5996329e0
#
_cell.length_a   1.000
_cell.length_b   1.000
_cell.length_c   1.000
_cell.angle_alpha   90.00
_cell.angle_beta   90.00
_cell.angle_gamma   90.00
#
_symmetry.space_group_name_H-M   'P 1'
#
loop_
_entity.id
_entity.type
_entity.pdbx_description
1 polymer ?
#
loop_
_entity_poly.entity_id
_entity_poly.type
_entity_poly.pdbx_seq_one_letter_code
_entity_poly.pdbx_strand_id
1 'polypeptide(L)'
;MKDERFIVTYRIEASTYEEAKSIAWAVQVEQTIEFPYEFVTDPYIKETITGRLESLEPIVEDSPYINVGVMPNAVIDTSRYYLARISYHVDTTALEATQFLNVVFGNSSLQPHIWVVDIELCPTLYDVFKGPQFGLQGIRRLVETPTRPMIQAVVKPMGTPNGELARMCGAYTRGGADVIKDDHGISNQSCSQYKDRVKRCAAMVQEMNAVHGTHTLYAANVSGDGTDVLERAYFAKEAGATALMVASGLVGFGWLHKLATDENLRLPIIHHPAYSGGFVSPGVSGVADYLQLGLLPRIFGADMSIFVSYGGRFTFTEEQCKRISSYIKRPMGLMKAACPAPGGGVTDARLNELVELYGNDTMFLVGGDMFRRGPDIKANMSYFVERLTKLSERT
;
A
#
# COMPACT_ATOMS: atom_id res chain seq x y z
N MET A 1 6.80 13.17 29.17
CA MET A 1 7.22 12.26 28.10
C MET A 1 8.61 12.67 27.64
N LYS A 2 9.47 11.75 27.17
CA LYS A 2 10.73 12.14 26.54
C LYS A 2 10.43 12.99 25.31
N ASP A 3 11.30 13.96 24.96
CA ASP A 3 11.22 14.76 23.71
C ASP A 3 11.49 13.82 22.52
N GLU A 4 10.49 13.01 22.15
CA GLU A 4 10.56 12.01 21.11
C GLU A 4 9.86 12.52 19.85
N ARG A 5 10.61 12.54 18.75
CA ARG A 5 10.15 13.16 17.51
C ARG A 5 10.31 12.20 16.34
N PHE A 6 9.38 12.24 15.41
CA PHE A 6 9.50 11.62 14.10
C PHE A 6 9.84 12.67 13.05
N ILE A 7 10.41 12.27 11.91
CA ILE A 7 10.86 13.21 10.88
C ILE A 7 10.07 12.98 9.60
N VAL A 8 9.65 14.08 8.98
CA VAL A 8 9.10 14.09 7.63
C VAL A 8 10.03 14.89 6.74
N THR A 9 10.42 14.32 5.61
CA THR A 9 11.20 15.01 4.59
C THR A 9 10.27 15.52 3.50
N TYR A 10 10.31 16.82 3.27
CA TYR A 10 9.57 17.49 2.20
C TYR A 10 10.53 17.91 1.10
N ARG A 11 10.18 17.65 -0.16
CA ARG A 11 10.77 18.36 -1.29
C ARG A 11 9.98 19.62 -1.53
N ILE A 12 10.65 20.74 -1.46
CA ILE A 12 10.09 22.08 -1.66
C ILE A 12 10.64 22.63 -2.97
N GLU A 13 9.79 23.19 -3.82
CA GLU A 13 10.19 23.98 -4.98
C GLU A 13 10.16 25.46 -4.63
N ALA A 14 11.30 26.13 -4.77
CA ALA A 14 11.46 27.56 -4.45
C ALA A 14 12.57 28.17 -5.32
N SER A 15 12.48 29.47 -5.57
CA SER A 15 13.46 30.20 -6.38
C SER A 15 14.75 30.52 -5.63
N THR A 16 14.70 30.57 -4.31
CA THR A 16 15.84 30.89 -3.45
C THR A 16 15.82 30.07 -2.16
N TYR A 17 16.97 29.96 -1.50
CA TYR A 17 17.08 29.32 -0.20
C TYR A 17 16.18 29.99 0.86
N GLU A 18 16.11 31.34 0.88
CA GLU A 18 15.28 32.05 1.85
C GLU A 18 13.78 31.82 1.61
N GLU A 19 13.36 31.69 0.35
CA GLU A 19 11.98 31.30 0.02
C GLU A 19 11.71 29.87 0.51
N ALA A 20 12.60 28.91 0.23
CA ALA A 20 12.48 27.54 0.69
C ALA A 20 12.39 27.45 2.22
N LYS A 21 13.19 28.25 2.93
CA LYS A 21 13.17 28.37 4.39
C LYS A 21 11.86 28.94 4.92
N SER A 22 11.31 29.94 4.22
CA SER A 22 10.00 30.52 4.56
C SER A 22 8.87 29.49 4.38
N ILE A 23 8.89 28.73 3.28
CA ILE A 23 7.92 27.64 3.05
C ILE A 23 8.07 26.54 4.11
N ALA A 24 9.30 26.11 4.42
CA ALA A 24 9.55 25.12 5.47
C ALA A 24 9.04 25.59 6.84
N TRP A 25 9.21 26.88 7.17
CA TRP A 25 8.65 27.46 8.39
C TRP A 25 7.11 27.43 8.38
N ALA A 26 6.50 27.82 7.27
CA ALA A 26 5.04 27.75 7.14
C ALA A 26 4.51 26.32 7.36
N VAL A 27 5.19 25.31 6.80
CA VAL A 27 4.84 23.88 7.03
C VAL A 27 4.98 23.49 8.49
N GLN A 28 6.05 23.91 9.20
CA GLN A 28 6.24 23.62 10.62
C GLN A 28 5.06 24.12 11.47
N VAL A 29 4.63 25.36 11.21
CA VAL A 29 3.54 26.01 11.94
C VAL A 29 2.19 25.40 11.58
N GLU A 30 1.90 25.28 10.29
CA GLU A 30 0.61 24.79 9.76
C GLU A 30 0.30 23.36 10.21
N GLN A 31 1.31 22.49 10.17
CA GLN A 31 1.15 21.07 10.51
C GLN A 31 1.09 20.80 12.02
N THR A 32 1.30 21.80 12.86
CA THR A 32 1.34 21.62 14.32
C THR A 32 0.38 22.53 15.08
N ILE A 33 0.61 23.85 15.08
CA ILE A 33 -0.12 24.79 15.93
C ILE A 33 -1.20 25.57 15.19
N GLU A 34 -1.09 25.70 13.86
CA GLU A 34 -2.04 26.45 13.01
C GLU A 34 -2.43 27.81 13.61
N PHE A 35 -1.45 28.49 14.21
CA PHE A 35 -1.64 29.75 14.94
C PHE A 35 -0.43 30.66 14.74
N PRO A 36 -0.60 32.01 14.64
CA PRO A 36 0.52 32.91 14.47
C PRO A 36 1.52 32.77 15.64
N TYR A 37 2.73 32.32 15.31
CA TYR A 37 3.74 31.92 16.30
C TYR A 37 4.13 33.05 17.27
N GLU A 38 4.09 34.29 16.82
CA GLU A 38 4.40 35.47 17.63
C GLU A 38 3.42 35.65 18.80
N PHE A 39 2.20 35.15 18.72
CA PHE A 39 1.21 35.24 19.79
C PHE A 39 1.20 34.01 20.71
N VAL A 40 1.98 32.98 20.40
CA VAL A 40 2.15 31.83 21.28
C VAL A 40 2.98 32.27 22.49
N THR A 41 2.43 32.19 23.70
CA THR A 41 3.14 32.61 24.95
C THR A 41 3.64 31.41 25.75
N ASP A 42 3.04 30.22 25.58
CA ASP A 42 3.41 29.02 26.30
C ASP A 42 4.72 28.42 25.75
N PRO A 43 5.77 28.28 26.59
CA PRO A 43 7.03 27.67 26.18
C PRO A 43 6.90 26.24 25.70
N TYR A 44 5.99 25.45 26.30
CA TYR A 44 5.74 24.05 25.88
C TYR A 44 5.26 23.97 24.42
N ILE A 45 4.33 24.86 24.03
CA ILE A 45 3.85 24.92 22.65
C ILE A 45 4.99 25.30 21.72
N LYS A 46 5.78 26.32 22.07
CA LYS A 46 6.91 26.81 21.25
C LYS A 46 8.01 25.76 21.07
N GLU A 47 8.41 25.15 22.17
CA GLU A 47 9.61 24.32 22.21
C GLU A 47 9.32 22.85 21.93
N THR A 48 8.11 22.36 22.24
CA THR A 48 7.78 20.95 22.12
C THR A 48 6.82 20.67 20.98
N ILE A 49 5.70 21.38 20.90
CA ILE A 49 4.64 21.07 19.93
C ILE A 49 4.99 21.57 18.53
N THR A 50 5.50 22.80 18.41
CA THR A 50 5.86 23.37 17.10
C THR A 50 6.87 22.49 16.37
N GLY A 51 6.66 22.25 15.06
CA GLY A 51 7.59 21.52 14.21
C GLY A 51 8.98 22.18 14.22
N ARG A 52 10.04 21.38 14.12
CA ARG A 52 11.44 21.89 14.09
C ARG A 52 12.08 21.55 12.75
N LEU A 53 12.67 22.57 12.11
CA LEU A 53 13.50 22.35 10.92
C LEU A 53 14.87 21.80 11.35
N GLU A 54 15.12 20.53 11.03
CA GLU A 54 16.37 19.84 11.33
C GLU A 54 17.44 20.16 10.29
N SER A 55 17.05 20.17 9.00
CA SER A 55 17.91 20.61 7.91
C SER A 55 17.10 21.15 6.73
N LEU A 56 17.74 22.04 5.95
CA LEU A 56 17.25 22.52 4.66
C LEU A 56 18.41 22.53 3.69
N GLU A 57 18.38 21.68 2.69
CA GLU A 57 19.49 21.49 1.76
C GLU A 57 19.00 21.58 0.31
N PRO A 58 19.78 22.20 -0.61
CA PRO A 58 19.51 22.10 -2.03
C PRO A 58 19.53 20.64 -2.47
N ILE A 59 18.63 20.27 -3.39
CA ILE A 59 18.64 18.91 -3.94
C ILE A 59 19.82 18.75 -4.91
N VAL A 60 20.51 17.61 -4.82
CA VAL A 60 21.60 17.27 -5.75
C VAL A 60 21.06 16.42 -6.91
N GLU A 61 21.76 16.42 -8.05
CA GLU A 61 21.32 15.71 -9.28
C GLU A 61 21.08 14.21 -9.06
N ASP A 62 21.87 13.56 -8.19
CA ASP A 62 21.73 12.13 -7.87
C ASP A 62 20.71 11.85 -6.76
N SER A 63 19.98 12.86 -6.30
CA SER A 63 19.01 12.68 -5.23
C SER A 63 17.90 11.71 -5.66
N PRO A 64 17.57 10.71 -4.84
CA PRO A 64 16.47 9.81 -5.12
C PRO A 64 15.11 10.51 -5.10
N TYR A 65 15.02 11.74 -4.67
CA TYR A 65 13.77 12.51 -4.53
C TYR A 65 13.50 13.46 -5.70
N ILE A 66 14.43 13.59 -6.65
CA ILE A 66 14.36 14.57 -7.73
C ILE A 66 13.14 14.36 -8.64
N ASN A 67 12.82 13.09 -8.96
CA ASN A 67 11.77 12.72 -9.90
C ASN A 67 10.37 12.56 -9.26
N VAL A 68 10.23 12.87 -7.97
CA VAL A 68 8.93 12.73 -7.29
C VAL A 68 7.94 13.76 -7.82
N GLY A 69 6.75 13.32 -8.24
CA GLY A 69 5.70 14.20 -8.76
C GLY A 69 6.03 14.87 -10.10
N VAL A 70 7.05 14.42 -10.81
CA VAL A 70 7.46 14.94 -12.11
C VAL A 70 6.99 14.01 -13.22
N MET A 71 6.56 14.60 -14.35
CA MET A 71 6.20 13.82 -15.54
C MET A 71 7.40 13.03 -16.05
N PRO A 72 7.21 11.78 -16.51
CA PRO A 72 8.28 11.02 -17.16
C PRO A 72 8.91 11.82 -18.32
N ASN A 73 10.24 11.82 -18.37
CA ASN A 73 11.04 12.54 -19.38
C ASN A 73 10.96 14.09 -19.34
N ALA A 74 10.38 14.69 -18.28
CA ALA A 74 10.49 16.12 -18.10
C ALA A 74 11.92 16.55 -17.77
N VAL A 75 12.33 17.71 -18.29
CA VAL A 75 13.60 18.33 -17.89
C VAL A 75 13.41 18.98 -16.51
N ILE A 76 14.23 18.60 -15.57
CA ILE A 76 14.15 19.08 -14.18
C ILE A 76 15.25 20.12 -13.94
N ASP A 77 14.84 21.31 -13.53
CA ASP A 77 15.77 22.30 -12.99
C ASP A 77 15.97 22.05 -11.50
N THR A 78 17.06 21.37 -11.17
CA THR A 78 17.38 20.98 -9.78
C THR A 78 17.65 22.16 -8.88
N SER A 79 18.08 23.31 -9.44
CA SER A 79 18.39 24.52 -8.69
C SER A 79 17.19 25.10 -7.91
N ARG A 80 15.99 24.68 -8.26
CA ARG A 80 14.74 25.11 -7.65
C ARG A 80 14.22 24.17 -6.55
N TYR A 81 14.89 23.05 -6.28
CA TYR A 81 14.42 22.08 -5.31
C TYR A 81 15.29 22.01 -4.07
N TYR A 82 14.61 21.94 -2.92
CA TYR A 82 15.20 21.82 -1.60
C TYR A 82 14.57 20.67 -0.84
N LEU A 83 15.39 20.02 0.01
CA LEU A 83 14.92 19.02 0.98
C LEU A 83 14.85 19.66 2.36
N ALA A 84 13.64 19.79 2.88
CA ALA A 84 13.39 20.22 4.24
C ALA A 84 13.08 19.02 5.12
N ARG A 85 13.94 18.73 6.09
CA ARG A 85 13.67 17.72 7.13
C ARG A 85 13.08 18.41 8.34
N ILE A 86 11.83 18.08 8.63
CA ILE A 86 11.09 18.69 9.75
C ILE A 86 10.72 17.58 10.74
N SER A 87 11.08 17.79 12.00
CA SER A 87 10.71 16.88 13.07
C SER A 87 9.46 17.37 13.81
N TYR A 88 8.63 16.41 14.19
CA TYR A 88 7.37 16.64 14.90
C TYR A 88 7.37 15.82 16.19
N HIS A 89 6.93 16.45 17.30
CA HIS A 89 6.80 15.73 18.56
C HIS A 89 5.73 14.65 18.44
N VAL A 90 6.00 13.46 18.99
CA VAL A 90 5.12 12.29 18.85
C VAL A 90 3.70 12.55 19.35
N ASP A 91 3.55 13.39 20.36
CA ASP A 91 2.26 13.74 20.96
C ASP A 91 1.31 14.47 20.00
N THR A 92 1.86 15.15 18.96
CA THR A 92 1.04 15.80 17.92
C THR A 92 0.19 14.81 17.12
N THR A 93 0.59 13.55 17.12
CA THR A 93 -0.11 12.48 16.41
C THR A 93 -1.27 11.86 17.20
N ALA A 94 -1.44 12.21 18.48
CA ALA A 94 -2.34 11.53 19.40
C ALA A 94 -2.20 9.99 19.39
N LEU A 95 -1.13 9.47 18.81
CA LEU A 95 -0.86 8.05 18.56
C LEU A 95 -1.94 7.39 17.66
N GLU A 96 -2.59 8.18 16.82
CA GLU A 96 -3.64 7.76 15.90
C GLU A 96 -3.16 7.82 14.44
N ALA A 97 -3.47 6.81 13.63
CA ALA A 97 -3.11 6.77 12.22
C ALA A 97 -3.65 7.98 11.43
N THR A 98 -4.88 8.40 11.71
CA THR A 98 -5.50 9.53 11.02
C THR A 98 -4.83 10.85 11.39
N GLN A 99 -4.58 11.09 12.69
CA GLN A 99 -3.92 12.32 13.14
C GLN A 99 -2.45 12.35 12.73
N PHE A 100 -1.76 11.20 12.72
CA PHE A 100 -0.41 11.12 12.16
C PHE A 100 -0.37 11.61 10.71
N LEU A 101 -1.29 11.17 9.86
CA LEU A 101 -1.36 11.62 8.47
C LEU A 101 -1.70 13.12 8.36
N ASN A 102 -2.54 13.63 9.25
CA ASN A 102 -2.85 15.05 9.33
C ASN A 102 -1.60 15.88 9.65
N VAL A 103 -0.76 15.42 10.58
CA VAL A 103 0.53 16.09 10.89
C VAL A 103 1.52 15.94 9.73
N VAL A 104 1.56 14.79 9.05
CA VAL A 104 2.47 14.58 7.91
C VAL A 104 2.11 15.48 6.71
N PHE A 105 0.85 15.57 6.34
CA PHE A 105 0.42 16.32 5.15
C PHE A 105 -1.07 16.71 5.21
N GLY A 106 -1.47 17.41 6.26
CA GLY A 106 -2.82 17.95 6.45
C GLY A 106 -3.07 19.17 5.55
N ASN A 107 -3.21 20.36 6.15
CA ASN A 107 -3.47 21.58 5.41
C ASN A 107 -2.37 21.96 4.42
N SER A 108 -1.10 21.63 4.71
CA SER A 108 -0.01 21.86 3.75
C SER A 108 -0.22 21.11 2.41
N SER A 109 -1.09 20.10 2.36
CA SER A 109 -1.46 19.41 1.12
C SER A 109 -2.23 20.30 0.13
N LEU A 110 -2.80 21.40 0.61
CA LEU A 110 -3.50 22.40 -0.19
C LEU A 110 -2.56 23.45 -0.80
N GLN A 111 -1.29 23.45 -0.40
CA GLN A 111 -0.27 24.36 -0.89
C GLN A 111 0.46 23.75 -2.08
N PRO A 112 0.79 24.55 -3.13
CA PRO A 112 1.61 24.08 -4.22
C PRO A 112 3.09 23.94 -3.79
N HIS A 113 3.86 23.23 -4.61
CA HIS A 113 5.32 23.12 -4.52
C HIS A 113 5.86 22.36 -3.31
N ILE A 114 5.01 21.53 -2.66
CA ILE A 114 5.40 20.70 -1.51
C ILE A 114 5.09 19.24 -1.80
N TRP A 115 6.11 18.38 -1.69
CA TRP A 115 5.96 16.93 -1.81
C TRP A 115 6.50 16.23 -0.57
N VAL A 116 5.72 15.36 0.04
CA VAL A 116 6.23 14.44 1.08
C VAL A 116 7.06 13.36 0.39
N VAL A 117 8.35 13.27 0.74
CA VAL A 117 9.28 12.36 0.05
C VAL A 117 9.92 11.31 0.96
N ASP A 118 9.93 11.50 2.29
CA ASP A 118 10.31 10.43 3.23
C ASP A 118 9.68 10.65 4.61
N ILE A 119 9.61 9.56 5.38
CA ILE A 119 9.08 9.52 6.74
C ILE A 119 9.95 8.58 7.57
N GLU A 120 10.47 9.10 8.69
CA GLU A 120 11.26 8.36 9.67
C GLU A 120 10.47 8.29 10.99
N LEU A 121 10.04 7.10 11.38
CA LEU A 121 9.27 6.90 12.61
C LEU A 121 10.19 6.93 13.83
N CYS A 122 9.66 7.43 14.95
CA CYS A 122 10.28 7.30 16.26
C CYS A 122 9.87 5.96 16.94
N PRO A 123 10.57 5.52 18.00
CA PRO A 123 10.29 4.27 18.69
C PRO A 123 8.82 4.11 19.11
N THR A 124 8.24 5.13 19.72
CA THR A 124 6.81 5.09 20.12
C THR A 124 5.87 4.82 18.93
N LEU A 125 6.12 5.42 17.76
CA LEU A 125 5.28 5.16 16.58
C LEU A 125 5.48 3.75 16.00
N TYR A 126 6.67 3.15 16.15
CA TYR A 126 6.86 1.74 15.83
C TYR A 126 6.04 0.81 16.74
N ASP A 127 5.95 1.16 18.04
CA ASP A 127 5.18 0.38 19.01
C ASP A 127 3.67 0.50 18.77
N VAL A 128 3.20 1.66 18.33
CA VAL A 128 1.78 1.93 18.05
C VAL A 128 1.36 1.29 16.74
N PHE A 129 2.08 1.56 15.66
CA PHE A 129 1.66 1.13 14.33
C PHE A 129 2.00 -0.33 14.04
N LYS A 130 3.00 -0.91 14.66
CA LYS A 130 3.40 -2.33 14.59
C LYS A 130 3.62 -2.92 13.19
N GLY A 131 3.01 -2.36 12.15
CA GLY A 131 3.05 -2.83 10.77
C GLY A 131 2.31 -4.16 10.54
N PRO A 132 2.74 -4.94 9.53
CA PRO A 132 2.08 -6.18 9.11
C PRO A 132 2.01 -7.23 10.22
N GLN A 133 0.83 -7.81 10.42
CA GLN A 133 0.66 -8.86 11.43
C GLN A 133 1.36 -10.16 11.00
N PHE A 134 1.25 -10.55 9.75
CA PHE A 134 1.88 -11.74 9.16
C PHE A 134 3.16 -11.38 8.41
N GLY A 135 3.12 -10.34 7.60
CA GLY A 135 4.20 -9.92 6.73
C GLY A 135 4.51 -10.93 5.62
N LEU A 136 5.48 -10.63 4.78
CA LEU A 136 5.87 -11.46 3.64
C LEU A 136 6.11 -12.93 4.05
N GLN A 137 6.90 -13.17 5.08
CA GLN A 137 7.24 -14.52 5.51
C GLN A 137 6.04 -15.26 6.15
N GLY A 138 5.14 -14.53 6.80
CA GLY A 138 3.88 -15.09 7.31
C GLY A 138 2.95 -15.53 6.18
N ILE A 139 2.82 -14.70 5.13
CA ILE A 139 2.03 -15.06 3.95
C ILE A 139 2.61 -16.31 3.28
N ARG A 140 3.92 -16.37 3.05
CA ARG A 140 4.59 -17.54 2.48
C ARG A 140 4.29 -18.83 3.25
N ARG A 141 4.31 -18.77 4.58
CA ARG A 141 3.95 -19.94 5.43
C ARG A 141 2.49 -20.32 5.30
N LEU A 142 1.57 -19.35 5.24
CA LEU A 142 0.13 -19.62 5.12
C LEU A 142 -0.24 -20.29 3.79
N VAL A 143 0.44 -19.91 2.70
CA VAL A 143 0.18 -20.45 1.36
C VAL A 143 1.14 -21.60 0.99
N GLU A 144 2.03 -21.98 1.87
CA GLU A 144 3.06 -23.02 1.68
C GLU A 144 3.90 -22.82 0.40
N THR A 145 4.22 -21.57 0.09
CA THR A 145 5.03 -21.19 -1.07
C THR A 145 6.35 -20.56 -0.60
N PRO A 146 7.37 -21.36 -0.22
CA PRO A 146 8.56 -20.83 0.44
C PRO A 146 9.53 -20.09 -0.48
N THR A 147 9.64 -20.45 -1.74
CA THR A 147 10.74 -19.99 -2.61
C THR A 147 10.32 -19.24 -3.87
N ARG A 148 9.33 -19.73 -4.62
CA ARG A 148 8.91 -19.07 -5.85
C ARG A 148 8.16 -17.76 -5.57
N PRO A 149 8.08 -16.86 -6.55
CA PRO A 149 7.11 -15.76 -6.48
C PRO A 149 5.71 -16.31 -6.27
N MET A 150 4.93 -15.65 -5.41
CA MET A 150 3.53 -15.99 -5.20
C MET A 150 2.65 -15.45 -6.33
N ILE A 151 1.47 -16.04 -6.51
CA ILE A 151 0.50 -15.60 -7.53
C ILE A 151 -0.84 -15.27 -6.91
N GLN A 152 -1.39 -14.13 -7.31
CA GLN A 152 -2.69 -13.65 -6.89
C GLN A 152 -3.66 -13.61 -8.07
N ALA A 153 -4.83 -14.21 -7.91
CA ALA A 153 -5.95 -14.11 -8.83
C ALA A 153 -7.02 -13.13 -8.35
N VAL A 154 -7.89 -12.71 -9.24
CA VAL A 154 -9.00 -11.81 -8.94
C VAL A 154 -10.28 -12.31 -9.58
N VAL A 155 -11.36 -12.42 -8.79
CA VAL A 155 -12.69 -12.76 -9.32
C VAL A 155 -13.36 -11.52 -9.91
N LYS A 156 -13.76 -11.60 -11.17
CA LYS A 156 -14.38 -10.53 -11.97
C LYS A 156 -14.95 -11.09 -13.30
N PRO A 157 -15.70 -10.34 -14.11
CA PRO A 157 -15.99 -8.91 -14.00
C PRO A 157 -17.11 -8.59 -13.01
N MET A 158 -17.28 -7.29 -12.69
CA MET A 158 -18.49 -6.79 -12.04
C MET A 158 -19.73 -7.18 -12.89
N GLY A 159 -20.82 -7.54 -12.23
CA GLY A 159 -22.00 -8.08 -12.89
C GLY A 159 -22.09 -9.60 -12.88
N THR A 160 -21.00 -10.30 -12.56
CA THR A 160 -20.99 -11.78 -12.46
C THR A 160 -21.75 -12.24 -11.22
N PRO A 161 -22.69 -13.19 -11.35
CA PRO A 161 -23.42 -13.76 -10.21
C PRO A 161 -22.50 -14.48 -9.23
N ASN A 162 -22.86 -14.48 -7.94
CA ASN A 162 -22.05 -15.07 -6.86
C ASN A 162 -21.69 -16.54 -7.06
N GLY A 163 -22.60 -17.35 -7.62
CA GLY A 163 -22.31 -18.76 -7.94
C GLY A 163 -21.20 -18.92 -8.98
N GLU A 164 -21.12 -18.01 -9.95
CA GLU A 164 -20.07 -18.01 -10.95
C GLU A 164 -18.74 -17.53 -10.35
N LEU A 165 -18.75 -16.46 -9.52
CA LEU A 165 -17.56 -16.01 -8.81
C LEU A 165 -16.99 -17.12 -7.92
N ALA A 166 -17.84 -17.88 -7.23
CA ALA A 166 -17.41 -19.03 -6.45
C ALA A 166 -16.80 -20.15 -7.32
N ARG A 167 -17.38 -20.44 -8.49
CA ARG A 167 -16.79 -21.42 -9.43
C ARG A 167 -15.42 -20.97 -9.94
N MET A 168 -15.24 -19.67 -10.19
CA MET A 168 -13.93 -19.11 -10.54
C MET A 168 -12.92 -19.30 -9.38
N CYS A 169 -13.33 -19.04 -8.12
CA CYS A 169 -12.49 -19.32 -6.96
C CYS A 169 -12.04 -20.79 -6.95
N GLY A 170 -12.95 -21.74 -7.13
CA GLY A 170 -12.63 -23.16 -7.18
C GLY A 170 -11.68 -23.53 -8.33
N ALA A 171 -11.83 -22.89 -9.49
CA ALA A 171 -10.93 -23.12 -10.63
C ALA A 171 -9.52 -22.55 -10.36
N TYR A 172 -9.39 -21.36 -9.78
CA TYR A 172 -8.13 -20.77 -9.38
C TYR A 172 -7.41 -21.62 -8.30
N THR A 173 -8.15 -22.06 -7.27
CA THR A 173 -7.60 -22.90 -6.21
C THR A 173 -7.03 -24.21 -6.77
N ARG A 174 -7.80 -24.91 -7.61
CA ARG A 174 -7.34 -26.14 -8.31
C ARG A 174 -6.16 -25.90 -9.23
N GLY A 175 -6.01 -24.69 -9.74
CA GLY A 175 -4.88 -24.27 -10.56
C GLY A 175 -3.63 -23.90 -9.79
N GLY A 176 -3.69 -23.83 -8.44
CA GLY A 176 -2.56 -23.55 -7.56
C GLY A 176 -2.35 -22.06 -7.28
N ALA A 177 -3.39 -21.23 -7.36
CA ALA A 177 -3.32 -19.84 -6.90
C ALA A 177 -2.96 -19.77 -5.41
N ASP A 178 -2.04 -18.88 -5.02
CA ASP A 178 -1.70 -18.67 -3.62
C ASP A 178 -2.76 -17.81 -2.92
N VAL A 179 -3.24 -16.76 -3.60
CA VAL A 179 -4.27 -15.85 -3.07
C VAL A 179 -5.32 -15.58 -4.15
N ILE A 180 -6.58 -15.60 -3.76
CA ILE A 180 -7.71 -15.14 -4.56
C ILE A 180 -8.35 -13.97 -3.86
N LYS A 181 -8.58 -12.86 -4.55
CA LYS A 181 -9.26 -11.71 -3.98
C LYS A 181 -10.52 -11.35 -4.75
N ASP A 182 -11.48 -10.75 -4.06
CA ASP A 182 -12.54 -10.00 -4.73
C ASP A 182 -11.94 -8.88 -5.59
N ASP A 183 -12.59 -8.54 -6.71
CA ASP A 183 -12.26 -7.29 -7.39
C ASP A 183 -12.64 -6.10 -6.51
N HIS A 184 -11.82 -5.03 -6.53
CA HIS A 184 -12.08 -3.83 -5.74
C HIS A 184 -13.38 -3.11 -6.15
N GLY A 185 -13.84 -3.32 -7.38
CA GLY A 185 -15.11 -2.79 -7.88
C GLY A 185 -16.33 -3.63 -7.47
N ILE A 186 -16.15 -4.84 -6.93
CA ILE A 186 -17.26 -5.66 -6.44
C ILE A 186 -17.43 -5.42 -4.93
N SER A 187 -18.51 -4.73 -4.56
CA SER A 187 -18.86 -4.38 -3.18
C SER A 187 -20.12 -5.14 -2.74
N ASN A 188 -21.27 -4.50 -2.81
CA ASN A 188 -22.56 -5.05 -2.39
C ASN A 188 -23.65 -4.77 -3.43
N GLN A 189 -23.34 -4.91 -4.72
CA GLN A 189 -24.28 -4.68 -5.80
C GLN A 189 -25.40 -5.75 -5.80
N SER A 190 -26.54 -5.41 -6.40
CA SER A 190 -27.70 -6.34 -6.50
C SER A 190 -27.36 -7.65 -7.18
N CYS A 191 -26.48 -7.63 -8.19
CA CYS A 191 -26.00 -8.82 -8.90
C CYS A 191 -25.02 -9.68 -8.08
N SER A 192 -24.36 -9.08 -7.05
CA SER A 192 -23.38 -9.76 -6.21
C SER A 192 -23.42 -9.20 -4.79
N GLN A 193 -24.44 -9.59 -4.03
CA GLN A 193 -24.58 -9.19 -2.62
C GLN A 193 -23.43 -9.73 -1.78
N TYR A 194 -22.85 -8.86 -0.94
CA TYR A 194 -21.63 -9.11 -0.19
C TYR A 194 -21.68 -10.41 0.63
N LYS A 195 -22.67 -10.56 1.48
CA LYS A 195 -22.76 -11.70 2.41
C LYS A 195 -22.89 -13.05 1.69
N ASP A 196 -23.68 -13.10 0.62
CA ASP A 196 -23.84 -14.33 -0.18
C ASP A 196 -22.56 -14.65 -0.98
N ARG A 197 -21.92 -13.63 -1.59
CA ARG A 197 -20.65 -13.80 -2.30
C ARG A 197 -19.57 -14.37 -1.39
N VAL A 198 -19.33 -13.71 -0.24
CA VAL A 198 -18.26 -14.11 0.67
C VAL A 198 -18.45 -15.53 1.17
N LYS A 199 -19.69 -15.90 1.58
CA LYS A 199 -19.99 -17.28 2.00
C LYS A 199 -19.66 -18.29 0.91
N ARG A 200 -20.13 -18.06 -0.33
CA ARG A 200 -19.93 -19.00 -1.44
C ARG A 200 -18.48 -19.12 -1.86
N CYS A 201 -17.77 -17.98 -1.98
CA CYS A 201 -16.38 -18.00 -2.39
C CYS A 201 -15.48 -18.63 -1.31
N ALA A 202 -15.68 -18.29 -0.03
CA ALA A 202 -14.92 -18.87 1.07
C ALA A 202 -15.15 -20.39 1.18
N ALA A 203 -16.40 -20.84 1.15
CA ALA A 203 -16.72 -22.26 1.19
C ALA A 203 -16.09 -23.03 0.01
N MET A 204 -16.15 -22.48 -1.20
CA MET A 204 -15.56 -23.10 -2.38
C MET A 204 -14.04 -23.22 -2.27
N VAL A 205 -13.34 -22.15 -1.80
CA VAL A 205 -11.88 -22.21 -1.62
C VAL A 205 -11.53 -23.22 -0.54
N GLN A 206 -12.25 -23.26 0.57
CA GLN A 206 -12.03 -24.21 1.65
C GLN A 206 -12.24 -25.66 1.18
N GLU A 207 -13.31 -25.93 0.43
CA GLU A 207 -13.57 -27.26 -0.15
C GLU A 207 -12.44 -27.68 -1.08
N MET A 208 -12.03 -26.81 -2.01
CA MET A 208 -10.98 -27.14 -2.96
C MET A 208 -9.62 -27.31 -2.30
N ASN A 209 -9.30 -26.51 -1.27
CA ASN A 209 -8.09 -26.71 -0.47
C ASN A 209 -8.09 -28.10 0.18
N ALA A 210 -9.20 -28.52 0.79
CA ALA A 210 -9.32 -29.82 1.45
C ALA A 210 -9.18 -30.99 0.47
N VAL A 211 -9.80 -30.87 -0.73
CA VAL A 211 -9.79 -31.92 -1.76
C VAL A 211 -8.41 -32.06 -2.43
N HIS A 212 -7.71 -30.94 -2.65
CA HIS A 212 -6.49 -30.92 -3.46
C HIS A 212 -5.21 -30.74 -2.64
N GLY A 213 -5.31 -30.58 -1.32
CA GLY A 213 -4.16 -30.31 -0.46
C GLY A 213 -3.47 -28.98 -0.77
N THR A 214 -4.26 -27.97 -1.16
CA THR A 214 -3.77 -26.61 -1.44
C THR A 214 -4.02 -25.69 -0.25
N HIS A 215 -3.33 -24.53 -0.21
CA HIS A 215 -3.41 -23.56 0.90
C HIS A 215 -3.76 -22.15 0.38
N THR A 216 -4.63 -22.09 -0.61
CA THR A 216 -5.09 -20.83 -1.21
C THR A 216 -5.83 -19.98 -0.19
N LEU A 217 -5.48 -18.70 -0.08
CA LEU A 217 -6.22 -17.73 0.72
C LEU A 217 -7.32 -17.07 -0.13
N TYR A 218 -8.48 -16.83 0.48
CA TYR A 218 -9.53 -15.99 -0.10
C TYR A 218 -9.64 -14.66 0.65
N ALA A 219 -9.44 -13.56 -0.06
CA ALA A 219 -9.48 -12.20 0.45
C ALA A 219 -10.78 -11.48 0.04
N ALA A 220 -11.69 -11.31 0.99
CA ALA A 220 -12.92 -10.56 0.79
C ALA A 220 -12.67 -9.06 0.75
N ASN A 221 -13.31 -8.32 -0.18
CA ASN A 221 -13.27 -6.86 -0.22
C ASN A 221 -14.16 -6.27 0.86
N VAL A 222 -13.54 -5.74 1.91
CA VAL A 222 -14.26 -5.15 3.05
C VAL A 222 -14.44 -3.64 2.95
N SER A 223 -13.98 -3.00 1.86
CA SER A 223 -14.18 -1.57 1.65
C SER A 223 -15.68 -1.25 1.64
N GLY A 224 -16.10 -0.35 2.52
CA GLY A 224 -17.48 0.04 2.72
C GLY A 224 -17.56 1.39 3.41
N ASP A 225 -18.77 1.89 3.63
CA ASP A 225 -19.00 3.20 4.24
C ASP A 225 -18.91 3.10 5.78
N GLY A 226 -18.16 4.00 6.39
CA GLY A 226 -18.08 4.10 7.85
C GLY A 226 -17.79 2.75 8.54
N THR A 227 -18.65 2.36 9.47
CA THR A 227 -18.51 1.12 10.26
C THR A 227 -18.70 -0.16 9.46
N ASP A 228 -19.28 -0.10 8.25
CA ASP A 228 -19.44 -1.27 7.38
C ASP A 228 -18.12 -1.98 7.13
N VAL A 229 -16.99 -1.25 7.12
CA VAL A 229 -15.66 -1.85 6.95
C VAL A 229 -15.40 -2.93 8.01
N LEU A 230 -15.68 -2.62 9.27
CA LEU A 230 -15.46 -3.55 10.38
C LEU A 230 -16.49 -4.67 10.40
N GLU A 231 -17.76 -4.35 10.16
CA GLU A 231 -18.85 -5.33 10.09
C GLU A 231 -18.61 -6.35 8.98
N ARG A 232 -18.18 -5.90 7.80
CA ARG A 232 -17.81 -6.77 6.68
C ARG A 232 -16.60 -7.63 7.00
N ALA A 233 -15.61 -7.10 7.72
CA ALA A 233 -14.42 -7.86 8.11
C ALA A 233 -14.77 -9.00 9.08
N TYR A 234 -15.58 -8.74 10.10
CA TYR A 234 -16.04 -9.77 11.01
C TYR A 234 -16.91 -10.81 10.31
N PHE A 235 -17.87 -10.36 9.50
CA PHE A 235 -18.69 -11.27 8.71
C PHE A 235 -17.82 -12.14 7.77
N ALA A 236 -16.82 -11.56 7.10
CA ALA A 236 -15.93 -12.31 6.23
C ALA A 236 -15.18 -13.41 6.98
N LYS A 237 -14.65 -13.09 8.16
CA LYS A 237 -14.01 -14.07 9.04
C LYS A 237 -14.94 -15.21 9.44
N GLU A 238 -16.13 -14.87 9.92
CA GLU A 238 -17.15 -15.85 10.32
C GLU A 238 -17.61 -16.73 9.15
N ALA A 239 -17.65 -16.18 7.94
CA ALA A 239 -17.99 -16.89 6.72
C ALA A 239 -16.86 -17.75 6.16
N GLY A 240 -15.67 -17.73 6.80
CA GLY A 240 -14.53 -18.57 6.40
C GLY A 240 -13.55 -17.92 5.42
N ALA A 241 -13.63 -16.60 5.19
CA ALA A 241 -12.58 -15.90 4.46
C ALA A 241 -11.27 -15.95 5.27
N THR A 242 -10.15 -16.15 4.57
CA THR A 242 -8.83 -16.35 5.16
C THR A 242 -7.89 -15.16 4.97
N ALA A 243 -8.36 -14.12 4.32
CA ALA A 243 -7.71 -12.82 4.19
C ALA A 243 -8.77 -11.73 3.95
N LEU A 244 -8.36 -10.47 4.08
CA LEU A 244 -9.18 -9.29 3.80
C LEU A 244 -8.51 -8.44 2.73
N MET A 245 -9.29 -7.68 1.98
CA MET A 245 -8.78 -6.61 1.11
C MET A 245 -9.48 -5.31 1.46
N VAL A 246 -8.71 -4.23 1.59
CA VAL A 246 -9.21 -2.89 1.84
C VAL A 246 -8.54 -1.87 0.93
N ALA A 247 -9.32 -0.96 0.36
CA ALA A 247 -8.85 0.18 -0.43
C ALA A 247 -8.74 1.40 0.49
N SER A 248 -7.58 1.58 1.15
CA SER A 248 -7.40 2.65 2.13
C SER A 248 -7.48 4.05 1.53
N GLY A 249 -7.26 4.22 0.23
CA GLY A 249 -7.54 5.48 -0.46
C GLY A 249 -9.02 5.87 -0.46
N LEU A 250 -9.93 4.89 -0.38
CA LEU A 250 -11.37 5.12 -0.32
C LEU A 250 -11.88 5.27 1.12
N VAL A 251 -11.40 4.41 2.04
CA VAL A 251 -11.95 4.34 3.40
C VAL A 251 -11.07 5.02 4.46
N GLY A 252 -9.84 5.39 4.10
CA GLY A 252 -8.82 5.94 4.99
C GLY A 252 -7.89 4.86 5.58
N PHE A 253 -6.63 5.26 5.82
CA PHE A 253 -5.63 4.41 6.46
C PHE A 253 -5.97 4.06 7.92
N GLY A 254 -6.77 4.89 8.60
CA GLY A 254 -7.26 4.60 9.95
C GLY A 254 -8.02 3.28 10.00
N TRP A 255 -8.83 2.95 8.98
CA TRP A 255 -9.51 1.67 8.89
C TRP A 255 -8.55 0.51 8.63
N LEU A 256 -7.55 0.70 7.77
CA LEU A 256 -6.52 -0.32 7.58
C LEU A 256 -5.82 -0.65 8.90
N HIS A 257 -5.40 0.39 9.65
CA HIS A 257 -4.76 0.23 10.95
C HIS A 257 -5.68 -0.46 11.98
N LYS A 258 -6.95 -0.05 12.03
CA LYS A 258 -7.96 -0.68 12.90
C LYS A 258 -8.13 -2.17 12.62
N LEU A 259 -8.22 -2.56 11.34
CA LEU A 259 -8.32 -3.97 10.95
C LEU A 259 -7.04 -4.76 11.32
N ALA A 260 -5.87 -4.16 11.11
CA ALA A 260 -4.58 -4.81 11.37
C ALA A 260 -4.28 -5.00 12.86
N THR A 261 -4.77 -4.10 13.71
CA THR A 261 -4.56 -4.14 15.17
C THR A 261 -5.67 -4.86 15.93
N ASP A 262 -6.74 -5.26 15.26
CA ASP A 262 -7.84 -5.98 15.92
C ASP A 262 -7.44 -7.43 16.18
N GLU A 263 -7.24 -7.75 17.47
CA GLU A 263 -6.80 -9.08 17.92
C GLU A 263 -7.84 -10.18 17.66
N ASN A 264 -9.10 -9.82 17.49
CA ASN A 264 -10.17 -10.76 17.19
C ASN A 264 -10.27 -11.06 15.69
N LEU A 265 -9.78 -10.21 14.82
CA LEU A 265 -9.75 -10.48 13.37
C LEU A 265 -8.59 -11.42 13.00
N ARG A 266 -7.36 -11.01 13.20
CA ARG A 266 -6.13 -11.78 12.93
C ARG A 266 -6.13 -12.47 11.56
N LEU A 267 -6.45 -11.71 10.51
CA LEU A 267 -6.41 -12.14 9.12
C LEU A 267 -5.40 -11.31 8.33
N PRO A 268 -4.69 -11.90 7.37
CA PRO A 268 -3.85 -11.16 6.44
C PRO A 268 -4.65 -10.08 5.70
N ILE A 269 -4.04 -8.91 5.50
CA ILE A 269 -4.69 -7.77 4.86
C ILE A 269 -3.97 -7.37 3.58
N ILE A 270 -4.73 -7.28 2.48
CA ILE A 270 -4.30 -6.73 1.20
C ILE A 270 -4.71 -5.26 1.13
N HIS A 271 -3.74 -4.37 0.97
CA HIS A 271 -4.00 -2.99 0.56
C HIS A 271 -4.25 -2.90 -0.94
N HIS A 272 -5.30 -2.19 -1.36
CA HIS A 272 -5.60 -1.91 -2.77
C HIS A 272 -5.46 -0.39 -3.07
N PRO A 273 -4.79 0.00 -4.17
CA PRO A 273 -4.44 1.41 -4.48
C PRO A 273 -5.58 2.25 -5.06
N ALA A 274 -6.82 1.76 -5.08
CA ALA A 274 -7.94 2.53 -5.60
C ALA A 274 -8.05 3.90 -4.91
N TYR A 275 -8.28 4.95 -5.69
CA TYR A 275 -8.38 6.36 -5.27
C TYR A 275 -7.06 7.02 -4.82
N SER A 276 -5.95 6.28 -4.73
CA SER A 276 -4.65 6.85 -4.34
C SER A 276 -4.00 7.71 -5.44
N GLY A 277 -4.49 7.63 -6.69
CA GLY A 277 -3.90 8.35 -7.83
C GLY A 277 -3.80 9.86 -7.65
N GLY A 278 -4.78 10.48 -6.99
CA GLY A 278 -4.77 11.91 -6.74
C GLY A 278 -3.62 12.40 -5.84
N PHE A 279 -3.02 11.51 -5.06
CA PHE A 279 -1.87 11.84 -4.19
C PHE A 279 -0.51 11.66 -4.88
N VAL A 280 -0.43 10.75 -5.86
CA VAL A 280 0.86 10.30 -6.43
C VAL A 280 1.06 10.69 -7.89
N SER A 281 0.00 11.10 -8.59
CA SER A 281 0.12 11.52 -9.99
C SER A 281 0.96 12.79 -10.10
N PRO A 282 1.78 12.92 -11.16
CA PRO A 282 2.56 14.13 -11.40
C PRO A 282 1.72 15.41 -11.27
N GLY A 283 2.24 16.39 -10.54
CA GLY A 283 1.52 17.61 -10.23
C GLY A 283 2.32 18.58 -9.39
N VAL A 284 1.65 19.59 -8.85
CA VAL A 284 2.32 20.66 -8.10
C VAL A 284 2.60 20.33 -6.64
N SER A 285 1.89 19.35 -6.07
CA SER A 285 2.11 18.89 -4.69
C SER A 285 1.54 17.47 -4.52
N GLY A 286 1.99 16.75 -3.50
CA GLY A 286 1.50 15.41 -3.23
C GLY A 286 2.37 14.59 -2.27
N VAL A 287 2.18 13.28 -2.33
CA VAL A 287 2.93 12.27 -1.57
C VAL A 287 3.62 11.35 -2.56
N ALA A 288 4.89 11.05 -2.33
CA ALA A 288 5.64 10.14 -3.18
C ALA A 288 4.93 8.78 -3.30
N ASP A 289 4.93 8.22 -4.50
CA ASP A 289 4.26 6.96 -4.84
C ASP A 289 4.71 5.79 -3.96
N TYR A 290 6.00 5.69 -3.67
CA TYR A 290 6.57 4.67 -2.79
C TYR A 290 6.19 4.86 -1.31
N LEU A 291 5.81 6.06 -0.89
CA LEU A 291 5.20 6.29 0.42
C LEU A 291 3.73 5.88 0.40
N GLN A 292 2.95 6.41 -0.53
CA GLN A 292 1.51 6.21 -0.59
C GLN A 292 1.11 4.75 -0.88
N LEU A 293 1.87 4.05 -1.74
CA LEU A 293 1.57 2.68 -2.19
C LEU A 293 2.47 1.63 -1.52
N GLY A 294 3.54 2.07 -0.86
CA GLY A 294 4.52 1.18 -0.23
C GLY A 294 4.59 1.33 1.28
N LEU A 295 5.13 2.44 1.76
CA LEU A 295 5.44 2.63 3.18
C LEU A 295 4.19 2.77 4.04
N LEU A 296 3.26 3.67 3.69
CA LEU A 296 2.06 3.93 4.49
C LEU A 296 1.17 2.69 4.64
N PRO A 297 0.84 1.93 3.58
CA PRO A 297 0.13 0.67 3.75
C PRO A 297 0.82 -0.28 4.71
N ARG A 298 2.16 -0.39 4.63
CA ARG A 298 2.95 -1.24 5.52
C ARG A 298 2.93 -0.76 6.96
N ILE A 299 3.17 0.52 7.22
CA ILE A 299 3.12 1.09 8.57
C ILE A 299 1.77 0.79 9.24
N PHE A 300 0.69 0.95 8.49
CA PHE A 300 -0.67 0.76 9.00
C PHE A 300 -1.17 -0.69 8.92
N GLY A 301 -0.30 -1.65 8.58
CA GLY A 301 -0.51 -3.07 8.83
C GLY A 301 -0.93 -3.92 7.64
N ALA A 302 -0.81 -3.44 6.40
CA ALA A 302 -1.00 -4.28 5.24
C ALA A 302 0.10 -5.36 5.14
N ASP A 303 -0.30 -6.61 5.04
CA ASP A 303 0.62 -7.74 4.81
C ASP A 303 1.03 -7.83 3.33
N MET A 304 0.16 -7.38 2.43
CA MET A 304 0.37 -7.34 0.99
C MET A 304 -0.07 -5.97 0.47
N SER A 305 0.75 -5.31 -0.36
CA SER A 305 0.38 -4.03 -0.96
C SER A 305 0.35 -4.13 -2.47
N ILE A 306 -0.85 -3.93 -3.04
CA ILE A 306 -1.03 -3.89 -4.49
C ILE A 306 -0.59 -2.52 -5.00
N PHE A 307 0.19 -2.52 -6.08
CA PHE A 307 0.54 -1.34 -6.84
C PHE A 307 0.58 -1.64 -8.33
N VAL A 308 0.59 -0.59 -9.14
CA VAL A 308 0.58 -0.73 -10.59
C VAL A 308 1.99 -1.08 -11.07
N SER A 309 2.12 -2.15 -11.88
CA SER A 309 3.37 -2.49 -12.55
C SER A 309 3.56 -1.64 -13.81
N TYR A 310 4.81 -1.28 -14.11
CA TYR A 310 5.16 -0.56 -15.32
C TYR A 310 4.86 -1.35 -16.60
N GLY A 311 4.81 -0.64 -17.74
CA GLY A 311 4.56 -1.24 -19.05
C GLY A 311 3.14 -1.77 -19.27
N GLY A 312 2.22 -1.52 -18.34
CA GLY A 312 0.79 -1.78 -18.48
C GLY A 312 0.03 -0.55 -18.98
N ARG A 313 -1.25 -0.48 -18.64
CA ARG A 313 -2.14 0.63 -19.05
C ARG A 313 -1.95 1.93 -18.24
N PHE A 314 -1.10 1.91 -17.24
CA PHE A 314 -0.80 3.05 -16.37
C PHE A 314 0.62 3.53 -16.60
N THR A 315 0.90 4.79 -16.32
CA THR A 315 2.14 5.49 -16.69
C THR A 315 3.26 5.41 -15.63
N PHE A 316 3.27 4.36 -14.80
CA PHE A 316 4.36 4.14 -13.87
C PHE A 316 5.62 3.69 -14.60
N THR A 317 6.76 4.25 -14.22
CA THR A 317 8.06 3.82 -14.73
C THR A 317 8.59 2.58 -14.00
N GLU A 318 9.57 1.90 -14.59
CA GLU A 318 10.26 0.78 -13.96
C GLU A 318 10.89 1.18 -12.63
N GLU A 319 11.57 2.34 -12.59
CA GLU A 319 12.22 2.87 -11.40
C GLU A 319 11.21 3.15 -10.26
N GLN A 320 10.09 3.78 -10.57
CA GLN A 320 9.01 3.99 -9.60
C GLN A 320 8.53 2.66 -9.01
N CYS A 321 8.30 1.66 -9.84
CA CYS A 321 7.84 0.34 -9.41
C CYS A 321 8.89 -0.40 -8.55
N LYS A 322 10.17 -0.32 -8.91
CA LYS A 322 11.29 -0.82 -8.09
C LYS A 322 11.29 -0.16 -6.72
N ARG A 323 11.14 1.16 -6.69
CA ARG A 323 11.17 1.94 -5.46
C ARG A 323 9.97 1.63 -4.56
N ILE A 324 8.75 1.53 -5.11
CA ILE A 324 7.57 1.09 -4.34
C ILE A 324 7.83 -0.29 -3.72
N SER A 325 8.30 -1.26 -4.50
CA SER A 325 8.63 -2.60 -4.01
C SER A 325 9.70 -2.59 -2.91
N SER A 326 10.71 -1.74 -3.05
CA SER A 326 11.77 -1.55 -2.04
C SER A 326 11.20 -1.03 -0.72
N TYR A 327 10.35 0.00 -0.74
CA TYR A 327 9.75 0.58 0.46
C TYR A 327 8.80 -0.38 1.19
N ILE A 328 8.14 -1.27 0.45
CA ILE A 328 7.32 -2.35 1.03
C ILE A 328 8.20 -3.34 1.81
N LYS A 329 9.44 -3.59 1.33
CA LYS A 329 10.35 -4.62 1.88
C LYS A 329 11.47 -4.08 2.76
N ARG A 330 11.84 -2.78 2.67
CA ARG A 330 13.05 -2.25 3.33
C ARG A 330 13.10 -2.58 4.82
N PRO A 331 14.30 -2.79 5.40
CA PRO A 331 14.44 -2.96 6.85
C PRO A 331 13.88 -1.76 7.62
N MET A 332 13.07 -2.00 8.65
CA MET A 332 12.46 -0.99 9.51
C MET A 332 12.39 -1.49 10.96
N GLY A 333 13.54 -1.55 11.63
CA GLY A 333 13.60 -2.09 13.00
C GLY A 333 13.00 -3.48 13.08
N LEU A 334 12.03 -3.68 13.99
CA LEU A 334 11.32 -4.96 14.17
C LEU A 334 10.06 -5.09 13.30
N MET A 335 9.69 -4.05 12.56
CA MET A 335 8.50 -4.08 11.69
C MET A 335 8.72 -5.03 10.51
N LYS A 336 7.84 -6.04 10.39
CA LYS A 336 7.93 -7.03 9.32
C LYS A 336 7.85 -6.37 7.93
N ALA A 337 8.58 -6.94 6.96
CA ALA A 337 8.38 -6.60 5.55
C ALA A 337 6.99 -7.05 5.10
N ALA A 338 6.32 -6.23 4.30
CA ALA A 338 5.11 -6.64 3.60
C ALA A 338 5.45 -7.29 2.24
N CYS A 339 4.48 -7.90 1.61
CA CYS A 339 4.64 -8.51 0.30
C CYS A 339 4.26 -7.52 -0.81
N PRO A 340 5.18 -7.16 -1.73
CA PRO A 340 4.83 -6.40 -2.92
C PRO A 340 3.89 -7.20 -3.82
N ALA A 341 2.83 -6.55 -4.31
CA ALA A 341 1.86 -7.19 -5.20
C ALA A 341 1.65 -6.38 -6.49
N PRO A 342 2.64 -6.38 -7.43
CA PRO A 342 2.49 -5.69 -8.69
C PRO A 342 1.35 -6.27 -9.52
N GLY A 343 0.53 -5.39 -10.10
CA GLY A 343 -0.60 -5.74 -10.96
C GLY A 343 -0.78 -4.78 -12.12
N GLY A 344 -1.70 -5.05 -13.02
CA GLY A 344 -2.05 -4.14 -14.12
C GLY A 344 -1.07 -4.09 -15.30
N GLY A 345 -0.03 -4.88 -15.30
CA GLY A 345 0.96 -5.02 -16.38
C GLY A 345 1.61 -6.40 -16.39
N VAL A 346 1.12 -7.30 -15.55
CA VAL A 346 1.62 -8.68 -15.45
C VAL A 346 1.00 -9.53 -16.54
N THR A 347 1.82 -9.90 -17.51
CA THR A 347 1.44 -10.78 -18.66
C THR A 347 2.46 -11.89 -18.80
N ASP A 348 2.06 -13.01 -19.45
CA ASP A 348 2.96 -14.13 -19.72
C ASP A 348 4.23 -13.70 -20.47
N ALA A 349 4.09 -12.82 -21.46
CA ALA A 349 5.20 -12.33 -22.26
C ALA A 349 6.25 -11.56 -21.43
N ARG A 350 5.83 -10.93 -20.34
CA ARG A 350 6.68 -10.10 -19.49
C ARG A 350 7.14 -10.79 -18.21
N LEU A 351 6.68 -12.01 -17.95
CA LEU A 351 6.88 -12.64 -16.64
C LEU A 351 8.35 -12.82 -16.27
N ASN A 352 9.22 -13.11 -17.26
CA ASN A 352 10.68 -13.24 -17.04
C ASN A 352 11.27 -11.91 -16.56
N GLU A 353 11.02 -10.84 -17.29
CA GLU A 353 11.44 -9.47 -16.97
C GLU A 353 10.95 -9.04 -15.57
N LEU A 354 9.69 -9.33 -15.25
CA LEU A 354 9.10 -8.95 -14.00
C LEU A 354 9.65 -9.74 -12.80
N VAL A 355 9.98 -11.02 -12.98
CA VAL A 355 10.65 -11.83 -11.95
C VAL A 355 12.08 -11.35 -11.71
N GLU A 356 12.83 -11.01 -12.77
CA GLU A 356 14.16 -10.40 -12.65
C GLU A 356 14.09 -9.06 -11.91
N LEU A 357 13.05 -8.24 -12.18
CA LEU A 357 12.88 -6.93 -11.58
C LEU A 357 12.54 -6.96 -10.09
N TYR A 358 11.53 -7.76 -9.72
CA TYR A 358 10.96 -7.73 -8.36
C TYR A 358 11.51 -8.83 -7.45
N GLY A 359 12.10 -9.88 -8.02
CA GLY A 359 12.61 -11.05 -7.31
C GLY A 359 11.50 -12.00 -6.83
N ASN A 360 11.93 -13.07 -6.16
CA ASN A 360 11.03 -14.10 -5.66
C ASN A 360 10.11 -13.61 -4.52
N ASP A 361 10.57 -12.60 -3.75
CA ASP A 361 9.79 -12.03 -2.64
C ASP A 361 8.71 -11.05 -3.12
N THR A 362 7.82 -11.55 -3.98
CA THR A 362 6.77 -10.81 -4.68
C THR A 362 5.56 -11.70 -4.93
N MET A 363 4.38 -11.09 -4.99
CA MET A 363 3.12 -11.75 -5.34
C MET A 363 2.55 -11.15 -6.62
N PHE A 364 2.68 -11.82 -7.75
CA PHE A 364 2.19 -11.31 -9.04
C PHE A 364 0.67 -11.37 -9.13
N LEU A 365 0.01 -10.21 -9.27
CA LEU A 365 -1.42 -10.12 -9.53
C LEU A 365 -1.70 -10.26 -11.03
N VAL A 366 -2.12 -11.44 -11.45
CA VAL A 366 -2.49 -11.72 -12.84
C VAL A 366 -3.99 -11.50 -13.02
N GLY A 367 -4.34 -10.49 -13.82
CA GLY A 367 -5.74 -10.13 -14.10
C GLY A 367 -6.22 -10.63 -15.48
N GLY A 368 -6.40 -9.71 -16.43
CA GLY A 368 -6.96 -10.02 -17.74
C GLY A 368 -6.15 -11.00 -18.58
N ASP A 369 -4.84 -11.07 -18.40
CA ASP A 369 -3.98 -12.01 -19.15
C ASP A 369 -4.26 -13.47 -18.81
N MET A 370 -4.83 -13.73 -17.63
CA MET A 370 -5.30 -15.06 -17.24
C MET A 370 -6.27 -15.69 -18.27
N PHE A 371 -7.07 -14.85 -18.93
CA PHE A 371 -8.11 -15.30 -19.89
C PHE A 371 -7.65 -15.34 -21.34
N ARG A 372 -6.46 -14.79 -21.66
CA ARG A 372 -5.92 -14.76 -23.04
C ARG A 372 -5.53 -16.14 -23.55
N ARG A 373 -5.29 -17.11 -22.66
CA ARG A 373 -4.91 -18.48 -23.00
C ARG A 373 -6.12 -19.40 -23.27
N GLY A 374 -7.34 -18.90 -23.13
CA GLY A 374 -8.57 -19.67 -23.34
C GLY A 374 -9.51 -19.66 -22.12
N PRO A 375 -10.63 -20.34 -22.20
CA PRO A 375 -11.68 -20.30 -21.18
C PRO A 375 -11.39 -21.16 -19.93
N ASP A 376 -10.41 -22.06 -19.98
CA ASP A 376 -10.10 -22.96 -18.85
C ASP A 376 -9.24 -22.23 -17.81
N ILE A 377 -9.91 -21.66 -16.81
CA ILE A 377 -9.29 -20.90 -15.73
C ILE A 377 -8.29 -21.74 -14.92
N LYS A 378 -8.60 -23.03 -14.66
CA LYS A 378 -7.70 -23.93 -13.94
C LYS A 378 -6.40 -24.14 -14.74
N ALA A 379 -6.50 -24.51 -15.99
CA ALA A 379 -5.34 -24.76 -16.85
C ALA A 379 -4.47 -23.49 -17.00
N ASN A 380 -5.11 -22.35 -17.16
CA ASN A 380 -4.42 -21.06 -17.26
C ASN A 380 -3.66 -20.72 -15.96
N MET A 381 -4.29 -20.90 -14.80
CA MET A 381 -3.63 -20.67 -13.51
C MET A 381 -2.46 -21.64 -13.29
N SER A 382 -2.64 -22.94 -13.54
CA SER A 382 -1.57 -23.94 -13.44
C SER A 382 -0.38 -23.57 -14.31
N TYR A 383 -0.61 -23.08 -15.52
CA TYR A 383 0.44 -22.62 -16.42
C TYR A 383 1.26 -21.46 -15.81
N PHE A 384 0.60 -20.45 -15.23
CA PHE A 384 1.32 -19.34 -14.59
C PHE A 384 2.12 -19.79 -13.36
N VAL A 385 1.57 -20.70 -12.55
CA VAL A 385 2.27 -21.29 -11.40
C VAL A 385 3.54 -22.05 -11.85
N GLU A 386 3.43 -22.89 -12.87
CA GLU A 386 4.58 -23.62 -13.45
C GLU A 386 5.63 -22.67 -14.01
N ARG A 387 5.20 -21.60 -14.69
CA ARG A 387 6.12 -20.57 -15.21
C ARG A 387 6.89 -19.90 -14.09
N LEU A 388 6.21 -19.47 -13.02
CA LEU A 388 6.86 -18.82 -11.86
C LEU A 388 7.81 -19.79 -11.14
N THR A 389 7.44 -21.07 -11.02
CA THR A 389 8.30 -22.09 -10.42
C THR A 389 9.59 -22.26 -11.22
N LYS A 390 9.48 -22.42 -12.54
CA LYS A 390 10.66 -22.55 -13.42
C LYS A 390 11.58 -21.30 -13.43
N LEU A 391 11.00 -20.11 -13.26
CA LEU A 391 11.75 -18.87 -13.21
C LEU A 391 12.47 -18.71 -11.87
N SER A 392 11.86 -19.12 -10.77
CA SER A 392 12.48 -19.04 -9.45
C SER A 392 13.70 -19.94 -9.26
N GLU A 393 13.84 -20.98 -10.07
CA GLU A 393 15.02 -21.87 -10.07
C GLU A 393 16.25 -21.25 -10.75
N ARG A 394 16.07 -20.13 -11.45
CA ARG A 394 17.12 -19.44 -12.20
C ARG A 394 17.66 -18.19 -11.50
N THR A 395 16.96 -17.73 -10.49
CA THR A 395 17.32 -16.59 -9.62
C THR A 395 17.85 -17.09 -8.29
#